data_00f3476ba678403f98c521e3f817793a
#
_entry.id   00f3476ba678403f98c521e3f817793a
#
_cell.length_a   1.000
_cell.length_b   1.000
_cell.length_c   1.000
_cell.angle_alpha   90.00
_cell.angle_beta   90.00
_cell.angle_gamma   90.00
#
_symmetry.space_group_name_H-M   'P 1'
#
loop_
_entity.id
_entity.type
_entity.pdbx_description
1 polymer ?
#
loop_
_entity_poly.entity_id
_entity_poly.type
_entity_poly.pdbx_seq_one_letter_code
_entity_poly.pdbx_strand_id
1 'polypeptide(L)'
;MNETRRIRAREAGIIIGELPTGPLNAITDVPGVRVGHVSLIEGEGPLRIGQGPVRTGVTAILPPSDDWWSKPVEAGNFVINGAGTTAGLSLLDEYHRIETPLLLTNTLSVGSVYEGIVQYMVEHVFRPLGRVPWFNPVVGETSDAYLNDIGGLHVRPEHAVEAITNAEAGPVQEGSVGGGVAMGALGWKAGIGSASRVIEIGGEKATVGVLVQSNFGGTLTVDGVRIPDGRSG
;
A
#
# COMPACT_ATOMS: atom_id res chain seq x y z
N MET A 1 -23.29 21.47 -4.08
CA MET A 1 -22.51 20.70 -5.06
C MET A 1 -22.77 19.23 -4.75
N ASN A 2 -23.34 18.46 -5.69
CA ASN A 2 -23.52 17.03 -5.48
C ASN A 2 -22.14 16.40 -5.36
N GLU A 3 -21.79 15.90 -4.17
CA GLU A 3 -20.64 15.00 -4.05
C GLU A 3 -20.90 13.81 -4.98
N THR A 4 -20.10 13.71 -6.02
CA THR A 4 -20.10 12.53 -6.90
C THR A 4 -19.62 11.37 -6.05
N ARG A 5 -20.54 10.53 -5.59
CA ARG A 5 -20.23 9.32 -4.83
C ARG A 5 -19.26 8.48 -5.64
N ARG A 6 -18.06 8.26 -5.13
CA ARG A 6 -17.11 7.31 -5.71
C ARG A 6 -17.63 5.90 -5.47
N ILE A 7 -17.74 5.12 -6.51
CA ILE A 7 -18.22 3.73 -6.46
C ILE A 7 -17.10 2.79 -6.89
N ARG A 8 -17.12 1.58 -6.37
CA ARG A 8 -16.18 0.52 -6.78
C ARG A 8 -16.64 -0.07 -8.12
N ALA A 9 -15.70 -0.67 -8.88
CA ALA A 9 -15.98 -1.29 -10.17
C ALA A 9 -17.17 -2.28 -10.11
N ARG A 10 -17.26 -3.11 -9.07
CA ARG A 10 -18.37 -4.04 -8.88
C ARG A 10 -19.71 -3.35 -8.65
N GLU A 11 -19.74 -2.24 -7.92
CA GLU A 11 -20.96 -1.43 -7.72
C GLU A 11 -21.41 -0.80 -9.04
N ALA A 12 -20.48 -0.55 -9.96
CA ALA A 12 -20.76 -0.11 -11.33
C ALA A 12 -21.15 -1.26 -12.28
N GLY A 13 -21.28 -2.50 -11.78
CA GLY A 13 -21.60 -3.68 -12.59
C GLY A 13 -20.39 -4.30 -13.32
N ILE A 14 -19.17 -3.80 -13.09
CA ILE A 14 -17.95 -4.36 -13.67
C ILE A 14 -17.46 -5.51 -12.79
N ILE A 15 -17.66 -6.73 -13.23
CA ILE A 15 -17.23 -7.95 -12.53
C ILE A 15 -15.94 -8.46 -13.16
N ILE A 16 -14.88 -8.57 -12.35
CA ILE A 16 -13.56 -9.05 -12.79
C ILE A 16 -13.32 -10.44 -12.22
N GLY A 17 -13.14 -11.42 -13.12
CA GLY A 17 -12.92 -12.82 -12.79
C GLY A 17 -14.16 -13.56 -12.32
N GLU A 18 -14.05 -14.88 -12.21
CA GLU A 18 -15.16 -15.81 -11.96
C GLU A 18 -15.21 -16.30 -10.51
N LEU A 19 -14.09 -16.22 -9.78
CA LEU A 19 -14.01 -16.70 -8.40
C LEU A 19 -14.81 -15.80 -7.45
N PRO A 20 -15.49 -16.37 -6.44
CA PRO A 20 -16.22 -15.61 -5.45
C PRO A 20 -15.27 -14.71 -4.63
N THR A 21 -15.76 -13.54 -4.25
CA THR A 21 -15.02 -12.64 -3.34
C THR A 21 -15.25 -13.03 -1.89
N GLY A 22 -14.33 -12.61 -1.00
CA GLY A 22 -14.64 -12.52 0.42
C GLY A 22 -15.69 -11.42 0.70
N PRO A 23 -16.14 -11.31 1.95
CA PRO A 23 -17.24 -10.41 2.35
C PRO A 23 -17.02 -8.94 2.00
N LEU A 24 -15.78 -8.45 2.14
CA LEU A 24 -15.41 -7.06 1.88
C LEU A 24 -14.83 -6.85 0.48
N ASN A 25 -14.49 -7.94 -0.21
CA ASN A 25 -13.68 -7.91 -1.43
C ASN A 25 -12.43 -7.04 -1.24
N ALA A 26 -11.69 -7.28 -0.18
CA ALA A 26 -10.49 -6.55 0.24
C ALA A 26 -9.42 -7.49 0.80
N ILE A 27 -8.17 -7.02 0.87
CA ILE A 27 -7.06 -7.80 1.45
C ILE A 27 -7.36 -8.23 2.90
N THR A 28 -8.14 -7.44 3.61
CA THR A 28 -8.58 -7.69 4.99
C THR A 28 -9.58 -8.82 5.14
N ASP A 29 -10.06 -9.43 4.04
CA ASP A 29 -10.77 -10.71 4.10
C ASP A 29 -9.84 -11.89 4.46
N VAL A 30 -8.53 -11.70 4.35
CA VAL A 30 -7.53 -12.63 4.91
C VAL A 30 -7.50 -12.42 6.43
N PRO A 31 -7.85 -13.44 7.24
CA PRO A 31 -7.95 -13.30 8.68
C PRO A 31 -6.66 -12.76 9.30
N GLY A 32 -6.76 -11.73 10.14
CA GLY A 32 -5.63 -11.12 10.85
C GLY A 32 -4.88 -10.04 10.05
N VAL A 33 -5.13 -9.88 8.75
CA VAL A 33 -4.57 -8.75 7.98
C VAL A 33 -5.28 -7.47 8.37
N ARG A 34 -4.50 -6.40 8.60
CA ARG A 34 -4.97 -5.06 8.89
C ARG A 34 -4.31 -4.05 7.94
N VAL A 35 -5.02 -2.97 7.62
CA VAL A 35 -4.52 -1.90 6.74
C VAL A 35 -4.73 -0.54 7.41
N GLY A 36 -3.70 0.30 7.37
CA GLY A 36 -3.76 1.67 7.87
C GLY A 36 -3.21 2.66 6.87
N HIS A 37 -3.69 3.89 6.94
CA HIS A 37 -3.29 4.95 6.02
C HIS A 37 -3.03 6.25 6.77
N VAL A 38 -2.02 6.99 6.32
CA VAL A 38 -1.80 8.40 6.62
C VAL A 38 -1.69 9.15 5.32
N SER A 39 -2.58 10.13 5.11
CA SER A 39 -2.62 10.95 3.91
C SER A 39 -2.18 12.38 4.23
N LEU A 40 -1.20 12.90 3.50
CA LEU A 40 -0.70 14.26 3.61
C LEU A 40 -1.21 15.06 2.41
N ILE A 41 -2.15 15.97 2.65
CA ILE A 41 -2.82 16.78 1.62
C ILE A 41 -2.82 18.22 2.08
N GLU A 42 -1.85 19.02 1.60
CA GLU A 42 -1.64 20.40 2.05
C GLU A 42 -1.29 21.31 0.88
N GLY A 43 -1.70 22.58 0.96
CA GLY A 43 -1.39 23.61 -0.02
C GLY A 43 -2.11 23.42 -1.35
N GLU A 44 -2.00 24.45 -2.20
CA GLU A 44 -2.57 24.51 -3.55
C GLU A 44 -1.62 25.24 -4.50
N GLY A 45 -1.91 25.19 -5.81
CA GLY A 45 -1.16 25.89 -6.83
C GLY A 45 -0.08 25.04 -7.51
N PRO A 46 0.88 25.67 -8.22
CA PRO A 46 1.92 24.95 -8.95
C PRO A 46 2.94 24.30 -8.02
N LEU A 47 3.47 23.16 -8.44
CA LEU A 47 4.55 22.45 -7.73
C LEU A 47 5.80 23.33 -7.58
N ARG A 48 6.27 23.46 -6.35
CA ARG A 48 7.52 24.15 -6.00
C ARG A 48 8.29 23.32 -4.96
N ILE A 49 9.52 22.99 -5.26
CA ILE A 49 10.36 22.15 -4.41
C ILE A 49 10.46 22.74 -2.99
N GLY A 50 10.10 21.96 -1.98
CA GLY A 50 10.11 22.34 -0.57
C GLY A 50 8.96 23.26 -0.12
N GLN A 51 8.02 23.58 -1.02
CA GLN A 51 6.90 24.47 -0.72
C GLN A 51 5.52 23.83 -1.00
N GLY A 52 5.49 22.72 -1.70
CA GLY A 52 4.25 22.00 -2.03
C GLY A 52 3.71 22.31 -3.44
N PRO A 53 2.43 21.98 -3.73
CA PRO A 53 1.50 21.32 -2.81
C PRO A 53 1.93 19.90 -2.41
N VAL A 54 1.57 19.51 -1.17
CA VAL A 54 1.85 18.18 -0.64
C VAL A 54 0.68 17.25 -0.95
N ARG A 55 0.96 16.15 -1.63
CA ARG A 55 -0.01 15.13 -2.03
C ARG A 55 0.65 13.76 -1.95
N THR A 56 0.80 13.22 -0.75
CA THR A 56 1.53 11.98 -0.50
C THR A 56 0.99 11.24 0.71
N GLY A 57 1.67 10.22 1.18
CA GLY A 57 1.29 9.51 2.40
C GLY A 57 1.96 8.15 2.55
N VAL A 58 1.44 7.40 3.50
CA VAL A 58 1.91 6.06 3.86
C VAL A 58 0.73 5.11 3.96
N THR A 59 0.87 3.93 3.40
CA THR A 59 -0.06 2.81 3.59
C THR A 59 0.67 1.69 4.33
N ALA A 60 0.16 1.26 5.47
CA ALA A 60 0.66 0.13 6.23
C ALA A 60 -0.20 -1.12 5.98
N ILE A 61 0.45 -2.25 5.77
CA ILE A 61 -0.17 -3.57 5.69
C ILE A 61 0.45 -4.41 6.79
N LEU A 62 -0.37 -4.81 7.75
CA LEU A 62 0.04 -5.64 8.87
C LEU A 62 -0.27 -7.09 8.55
N PRO A 63 0.76 -7.97 8.51
CA PRO A 63 0.57 -9.41 8.32
C PRO A 63 -0.27 -10.03 9.45
N PRO A 64 -0.87 -11.20 9.24
CA PRO A 64 -1.77 -11.86 10.19
C PRO A 64 -1.05 -12.38 11.44
N SER A 65 -0.52 -11.48 12.25
CA SER A 65 0.10 -11.75 13.54
C SER A 65 0.10 -10.49 14.38
N ASP A 66 0.05 -10.60 15.70
CA ASP A 66 0.33 -9.50 16.63
C ASP A 66 1.77 -9.54 17.16
N ASP A 67 2.51 -10.58 16.83
CA ASP A 67 3.90 -10.80 17.19
C ASP A 67 4.67 -11.31 15.96
N TRP A 68 4.93 -10.41 15.03
CA TRP A 68 5.60 -10.73 13.76
C TRP A 68 7.04 -11.24 13.96
N TRP A 69 7.67 -10.84 15.05
CA TRP A 69 9.03 -11.28 15.35
C TRP A 69 9.10 -12.74 15.78
N SER A 70 8.25 -13.19 16.72
CA SER A 70 8.26 -14.57 17.22
C SER A 70 7.43 -15.52 16.33
N LYS A 71 6.49 -14.94 15.56
CA LYS A 71 5.60 -15.68 14.64
C LYS A 71 5.59 -14.99 13.27
N PRO A 72 6.72 -15.03 12.55
CA PRO A 72 6.81 -14.41 11.24
C PRO A 72 5.88 -15.11 10.25
N VAL A 73 5.50 -14.39 9.20
CA VAL A 73 4.65 -14.91 8.12
C VAL A 73 5.53 -15.33 6.96
N GLU A 74 5.28 -16.52 6.41
CA GLU A 74 5.95 -16.97 5.18
C GLU A 74 5.70 -15.98 4.05
N ALA A 75 6.76 -15.66 3.30
CA ALA A 75 6.71 -14.64 2.28
C ALA A 75 7.72 -14.88 1.16
N GLY A 76 7.45 -14.29 0.01
CA GLY A 76 8.34 -14.23 -1.13
C GLY A 76 8.18 -12.92 -1.87
N ASN A 77 9.13 -12.60 -2.74
CA ASN A 77 9.03 -11.44 -3.61
C ASN A 77 9.29 -11.80 -5.07
N PHE A 78 8.85 -10.92 -5.95
CA PHE A 78 9.17 -10.97 -7.35
C PHE A 78 9.35 -9.55 -7.88
N VAL A 79 10.53 -9.25 -8.41
CA VAL A 79 10.86 -7.94 -8.98
C VAL A 79 10.58 -7.99 -10.48
N ILE A 80 9.52 -7.32 -10.94
CA ILE A 80 9.16 -7.22 -12.36
C ILE A 80 10.21 -6.41 -13.12
N ASN A 81 10.68 -5.30 -12.53
CA ASN A 81 11.76 -4.47 -13.06
C ASN A 81 12.39 -3.64 -11.93
N GLY A 82 13.56 -3.06 -12.19
CA GLY A 82 14.33 -2.29 -11.21
C GLY A 82 14.00 -0.79 -11.19
N ALA A 83 12.90 -0.34 -11.79
CA ALA A 83 12.56 1.09 -11.83
C ALA A 83 12.09 1.61 -10.46
N GLY A 84 11.47 0.76 -9.65
CA GLY A 84 11.07 1.06 -8.28
C GLY A 84 12.02 0.44 -7.25
N THR A 85 12.20 1.11 -6.12
CA THR A 85 12.97 0.60 -4.99
C THR A 85 12.04 -0.05 -3.97
N THR A 86 12.40 -1.28 -3.54
CA THR A 86 11.78 -1.88 -2.35
C THR A 86 12.88 -2.26 -1.38
N ALA A 87 12.88 -1.67 -0.20
CA ALA A 87 13.80 -2.03 0.87
C ALA A 87 13.41 -3.38 1.50
N GLY A 88 14.39 -4.11 2.04
CA GLY A 88 14.16 -5.35 2.79
C GLY A 88 14.07 -6.63 1.96
N LEU A 89 14.09 -6.56 0.61
CA LEU A 89 13.91 -7.73 -0.25
C LEU A 89 15.03 -8.78 -0.10
N SER A 90 16.28 -8.36 0.12
CA SER A 90 17.40 -9.32 0.25
C SER A 90 17.21 -10.29 1.42
N LEU A 91 16.72 -9.78 2.56
CA LEU A 91 16.43 -10.65 3.70
C LEU A 91 15.23 -11.54 3.45
N LEU A 92 14.21 -11.00 2.78
CA LEU A 92 13.02 -11.74 2.41
C LEU A 92 13.35 -12.89 1.44
N ASP A 93 14.26 -12.67 0.49
CA ASP A 93 14.76 -13.70 -0.44
C ASP A 93 15.53 -14.81 0.29
N GLU A 94 16.28 -14.46 1.33
CA GLU A 94 17.12 -15.44 2.06
C GLU A 94 16.30 -16.25 3.08
N TYR A 95 15.39 -15.60 3.80
CA TYR A 95 14.65 -16.23 4.91
C TYR A 95 13.21 -16.59 4.57
N HIS A 96 12.67 -16.14 3.45
CA HIS A 96 11.30 -16.39 2.98
C HIS A 96 10.22 -16.07 4.02
N ARG A 97 10.42 -14.99 4.78
CA ARG A 97 9.49 -14.57 5.83
C ARG A 97 9.48 -13.07 6.03
N ILE A 98 8.33 -12.54 6.50
CA ILE A 98 8.15 -11.16 6.95
C ILE A 98 8.06 -11.14 8.47
N GLU A 99 8.87 -10.29 9.11
CA GLU A 99 8.99 -10.14 10.56
C GLU A 99 8.52 -8.75 11.05
N THR A 100 8.02 -7.90 10.14
CA THR A 100 7.59 -6.52 10.41
C THR A 100 6.32 -6.20 9.64
N PRO A 101 5.62 -5.10 9.96
CA PRO A 101 4.69 -4.48 9.01
C PRO A 101 5.36 -4.21 7.66
N LEU A 102 4.58 -4.28 6.57
CA LEU A 102 4.98 -3.89 5.23
C LEU A 102 4.37 -2.53 4.90
N LEU A 103 5.17 -1.55 4.50
CA LEU A 103 4.68 -0.21 4.20
C LEU A 103 4.94 0.20 2.75
N LEU A 104 4.01 1.01 2.24
CA LEU A 104 4.08 1.61 0.90
C LEU A 104 4.06 3.13 1.03
N THR A 105 4.91 3.81 0.24
CA THR A 105 5.02 5.27 0.24
C THR A 105 5.47 5.79 -1.13
N ASN A 106 6.01 7.02 -1.20
CA ASN A 106 6.62 7.54 -2.41
C ASN A 106 8.12 7.23 -2.49
N THR A 107 8.68 7.35 -3.70
CA THR A 107 10.07 6.99 -4.04
C THR A 107 11.13 7.59 -3.11
N LEU A 108 11.03 8.88 -2.78
CA LEU A 108 12.05 9.55 -1.98
C LEU A 108 11.83 9.42 -0.46
N SER A 109 10.73 8.80 -0.04
CA SER A 109 10.36 8.65 1.36
C SER A 109 10.63 7.26 1.95
N VAL A 110 11.18 6.32 1.15
CA VAL A 110 11.49 4.96 1.60
C VAL A 110 12.33 4.97 2.88
N GLY A 111 13.38 5.81 2.94
CA GLY A 111 14.25 5.91 4.12
C GLY A 111 13.52 6.36 5.38
N SER A 112 12.68 7.40 5.27
CA SER A 112 11.89 7.91 6.41
C SER A 112 10.88 6.88 6.92
N VAL A 113 10.21 6.18 5.99
CA VAL A 113 9.23 5.14 6.36
C VAL A 113 9.93 3.92 6.96
N TYR A 114 11.10 3.55 6.42
CA TYR A 114 11.92 2.48 6.99
C TYR A 114 12.32 2.81 8.44
N GLU A 115 12.80 4.03 8.70
CA GLU A 115 13.11 4.50 10.04
C GLU A 115 11.90 4.43 10.96
N GLY A 116 10.71 4.83 10.49
CA GLY A 116 9.48 4.77 11.27
C GLY A 116 9.08 3.34 11.66
N ILE A 117 9.26 2.35 10.77
CA ILE A 117 9.05 0.93 11.14
C ILE A 117 10.06 0.51 12.21
N VAL A 118 11.32 0.90 12.06
CA VAL A 118 12.36 0.60 13.08
C VAL A 118 11.97 1.18 14.43
N GLN A 119 11.54 2.45 14.48
CA GLN A 119 11.09 3.09 15.72
C GLN A 119 9.91 2.34 16.34
N TYR A 120 8.91 1.99 15.54
CA TYR A 120 7.75 1.22 16.00
C TYR A 120 8.17 -0.14 16.58
N MET A 121 8.97 -0.91 15.86
CA MET A 121 9.42 -2.24 16.29
C MET A 121 10.27 -2.18 17.56
N VAL A 122 11.17 -1.21 17.66
CA VAL A 122 11.98 -1.02 18.87
C VAL A 122 11.11 -0.70 20.07
N GLU A 123 10.16 0.23 19.94
CA GLU A 123 9.34 0.70 21.05
C GLU A 123 8.31 -0.33 21.48
N HIS A 124 7.60 -0.93 20.55
CA HIS A 124 6.41 -1.73 20.85
C HIS A 124 6.69 -3.24 20.89
N VAL A 125 7.73 -3.71 20.19
CA VAL A 125 8.03 -5.15 20.10
C VAL A 125 9.28 -5.51 20.90
N PHE A 126 10.39 -4.79 20.73
CA PHE A 126 11.67 -5.20 21.29
C PHE A 126 11.98 -4.64 22.68
N ARG A 127 11.52 -3.43 22.99
CA ARG A 127 11.67 -2.87 24.34
C ARG A 127 11.04 -3.76 25.43
N PRO A 128 9.83 -4.29 25.26
CA PRO A 128 9.28 -5.29 26.21
C PRO A 128 10.10 -6.55 26.32
N LEU A 129 10.84 -6.94 25.27
CA LEU A 129 11.72 -8.12 25.25
C LEU A 129 13.10 -7.85 25.88
N GLY A 130 13.40 -6.60 26.22
CA GLY A 130 14.69 -6.20 26.79
C GLY A 130 15.90 -6.34 25.87
N ARG A 131 15.69 -6.52 24.57
CA ARG A 131 16.75 -6.64 23.56
C ARG A 131 16.25 -6.20 22.18
N VAL A 132 17.13 -5.69 21.35
CA VAL A 132 16.86 -5.39 19.93
C VAL A 132 17.69 -6.35 19.07
N PRO A 133 17.06 -7.31 18.39
CA PRO A 133 17.72 -8.14 17.39
C PRO A 133 17.95 -7.36 16.10
N TRP A 134 18.69 -7.94 15.14
CA TRP A 134 18.75 -7.43 13.78
C TRP A 134 17.47 -7.81 13.02
N PHE A 135 16.96 -6.92 12.21
CA PHE A 135 15.79 -7.13 11.35
C PHE A 135 15.79 -6.12 10.20
N ASN A 136 15.07 -6.42 9.12
CA ASN A 136 14.97 -5.53 7.97
C ASN A 136 13.48 -5.30 7.62
N PRO A 137 12.98 -4.07 7.85
CA PRO A 137 11.66 -3.68 7.37
C PRO A 137 11.49 -3.77 5.86
N VAL A 138 10.28 -4.07 5.40
CA VAL A 138 9.93 -4.06 3.99
C VAL A 138 9.16 -2.78 3.67
N VAL A 139 9.73 -1.95 2.79
CA VAL A 139 9.12 -0.70 2.32
C VAL A 139 9.15 -0.65 0.81
N GLY A 140 7.96 -0.70 0.19
CA GLY A 140 7.76 -0.49 -1.24
C GLY A 140 7.43 0.96 -1.57
N GLU A 141 7.64 1.34 -2.84
CA GLU A 141 7.38 2.71 -3.28
C GLU A 141 6.83 2.80 -4.70
N THR A 142 6.20 3.92 -4.97
CA THR A 142 5.79 4.38 -6.29
C THR A 142 5.96 5.89 -6.39
N SER A 143 6.22 6.42 -7.60
CA SER A 143 6.47 7.85 -7.77
C SER A 143 5.18 8.67 -7.77
N ASP A 144 5.10 9.67 -6.89
CA ASP A 144 4.03 10.67 -6.84
C ASP A 144 4.45 12.05 -7.38
N ALA A 145 5.64 12.17 -7.94
CA ALA A 145 6.28 13.42 -8.36
C ALA A 145 5.47 14.25 -9.36
N TYR A 146 4.47 13.67 -10.02
CA TYR A 146 3.64 14.39 -10.98
C TYR A 146 2.63 15.35 -10.32
N LEU A 147 2.14 15.01 -9.13
CA LEU A 147 1.13 15.77 -8.38
C LEU A 147 1.61 16.23 -7.00
N ASN A 148 2.75 15.72 -6.53
CA ASN A 148 3.32 15.99 -5.23
C ASN A 148 4.67 16.69 -5.32
N ASP A 149 4.93 17.59 -4.42
CA ASP A 149 6.28 18.10 -4.15
C ASP A 149 7.13 17.00 -3.49
N ILE A 150 7.54 16.00 -4.28
CA ILE A 150 8.31 14.85 -3.80
C ILE A 150 9.68 15.27 -3.23
N GLY A 151 10.26 16.37 -3.75
CA GLY A 151 11.54 16.91 -3.31
C GLY A 151 11.50 17.62 -1.96
N GLY A 152 10.30 17.95 -1.47
CA GLY A 152 10.10 18.53 -0.14
C GLY A 152 10.24 17.53 1.01
N LEU A 153 10.31 16.22 0.71
CA LEU A 153 10.50 15.14 1.70
C LEU A 153 9.49 15.22 2.85
N HIS A 154 8.22 15.40 2.53
CA HIS A 154 7.15 15.67 3.49
C HIS A 154 6.78 14.47 4.36
N VAL A 155 7.01 13.24 3.90
CA VAL A 155 6.81 12.04 4.72
C VAL A 155 7.91 11.90 5.74
N ARG A 156 7.52 11.72 7.01
CA ARG A 156 8.39 11.60 8.17
C ARG A 156 8.20 10.22 8.84
N PRO A 157 9.15 9.77 9.69
CA PRO A 157 9.04 8.49 10.41
C PRO A 157 7.75 8.36 11.22
N GLU A 158 7.29 9.43 11.86
CA GLU A 158 6.03 9.44 12.64
C GLU A 158 4.80 9.08 11.81
N HIS A 159 4.75 9.41 10.52
CA HIS A 159 3.64 9.02 9.65
C HIS A 159 3.60 7.51 9.39
N ALA A 160 4.75 6.84 9.39
CA ALA A 160 4.80 5.39 9.32
C ALA A 160 4.31 4.74 10.63
N VAL A 161 4.74 5.27 11.77
CA VAL A 161 4.26 4.82 13.09
C VAL A 161 2.74 5.02 13.20
N GLU A 162 2.23 6.16 12.77
CA GLU A 162 0.79 6.46 12.77
C GLU A 162 0.02 5.50 11.84
N ALA A 163 0.51 5.24 10.64
CA ALA A 163 -0.13 4.31 9.71
C ALA A 163 -0.20 2.88 10.27
N ILE A 164 0.84 2.43 10.98
CA ILE A 164 0.85 1.14 11.68
C ILE A 164 -0.16 1.12 12.83
N THR A 165 -0.19 2.18 13.62
CA THR A 165 -1.06 2.29 14.79
C THR A 165 -2.53 2.36 14.42
N ASN A 166 -2.85 3.05 13.31
CA ASN A 166 -4.22 3.21 12.80
C ASN A 166 -4.69 2.03 11.95
N ALA A 167 -3.87 0.97 11.80
CA ALA A 167 -4.23 -0.17 10.98
C ALA A 167 -5.32 -1.00 11.64
N GLU A 168 -6.39 -1.26 10.88
CA GLU A 168 -7.56 -2.01 11.33
C GLU A 168 -8.00 -3.07 10.32
N ALA A 169 -8.70 -4.08 10.82
CA ALA A 169 -9.45 -5.02 10.00
C ALA A 169 -10.76 -4.34 9.54
N GLY A 170 -11.30 -4.76 8.41
CA GLY A 170 -12.54 -4.20 7.92
C GLY A 170 -12.41 -3.62 6.51
N PRO A 171 -13.33 -2.77 6.06
CA PRO A 171 -13.28 -2.17 4.73
C PRO A 171 -12.01 -1.35 4.53
N VAL A 172 -11.26 -1.63 3.47
CA VAL A 172 -10.07 -0.87 3.11
C VAL A 172 -10.48 0.40 2.36
N GLN A 173 -9.94 1.55 2.78
CA GLN A 173 -10.09 2.79 2.01
C GLN A 173 -9.30 2.69 0.72
N GLU A 174 -9.89 3.11 -0.41
CA GLU A 174 -9.33 2.99 -1.75
C GLU A 174 -9.21 4.35 -2.46
N GLY A 175 -8.41 4.37 -3.53
CA GLY A 175 -8.18 5.57 -4.33
C GLY A 175 -7.08 6.48 -3.77
N SER A 176 -7.39 7.78 -3.64
CA SER A 176 -6.43 8.80 -3.21
C SER A 176 -6.27 8.81 -1.69
N VAL A 177 -5.68 7.78 -1.13
CA VAL A 177 -5.46 7.58 0.30
C VAL A 177 -4.08 6.99 0.57
N GLY A 178 -3.48 7.34 1.70
CA GLY A 178 -2.17 6.84 2.09
C GLY A 178 -1.11 7.09 1.02
N GLY A 179 -0.28 6.09 0.75
CA GLY A 179 0.70 6.14 -0.34
C GLY A 179 0.09 6.32 -1.73
N GLY A 180 -1.22 6.10 -1.90
CA GLY A 180 -1.94 6.27 -3.16
C GLY A 180 -2.41 7.69 -3.49
N VAL A 181 -2.21 8.67 -2.60
CA VAL A 181 -2.78 10.03 -2.74
C VAL A 181 -2.51 10.66 -4.09
N ALA A 182 -1.30 10.61 -4.61
CA ALA A 182 -0.94 11.27 -5.87
C ALA A 182 -0.52 10.31 -7.00
N MET A 183 -0.90 9.06 -6.90
CA MET A 183 -0.52 8.06 -7.90
C MET A 183 -1.30 8.25 -9.21
N GLY A 184 -0.61 7.95 -10.32
CA GLY A 184 -1.17 7.88 -11.66
C GLY A 184 -0.85 6.54 -12.31
N ALA A 185 -1.80 5.96 -13.01
CA ALA A 185 -1.59 4.75 -13.80
C ALA A 185 -2.46 4.75 -15.06
N LEU A 186 -1.93 4.20 -16.16
CA LEU A 186 -2.65 4.05 -17.42
C LEU A 186 -3.22 5.36 -17.99
N GLY A 187 -2.62 6.51 -17.67
CA GLY A 187 -3.11 7.84 -18.06
C GLY A 187 -4.20 8.43 -17.16
N TRP A 188 -4.58 7.76 -16.09
CA TRP A 188 -5.62 8.17 -15.15
C TRP A 188 -5.07 8.44 -13.75
N LYS A 189 -5.85 9.18 -12.93
CA LYS A 189 -5.62 9.27 -11.50
C LYS A 189 -5.84 7.88 -10.87
N ALA A 190 -4.81 7.35 -10.28
CA ALA A 190 -4.83 6.04 -9.61
C ALA A 190 -4.71 6.19 -8.09
N GLY A 191 -4.37 5.12 -7.40
CA GLY A 191 -4.21 5.11 -5.95
C GLY A 191 -4.14 3.70 -5.38
N ILE A 192 -4.67 3.53 -4.18
CA ILE A 192 -4.81 2.23 -3.53
C ILE A 192 -6.03 1.51 -4.09
N GLY A 193 -5.86 0.23 -4.37
CA GLY A 193 -6.97 -0.69 -4.68
C GLY A 193 -6.81 -1.99 -3.91
N SER A 194 -7.95 -2.62 -3.59
CA SER A 194 -7.93 -3.88 -2.86
C SER A 194 -9.01 -4.83 -3.39
N ALA A 195 -8.72 -6.13 -3.30
CA ALA A 195 -9.67 -7.18 -3.67
C ALA A 195 -9.33 -8.49 -2.95
N SER A 196 -10.31 -9.41 -2.92
CA SER A 196 -10.09 -10.78 -2.46
C SER A 196 -10.78 -11.80 -3.35
N ARG A 197 -10.30 -13.04 -3.29
CA ARG A 197 -10.93 -14.20 -3.91
C ARG A 197 -10.89 -15.39 -2.96
N VAL A 198 -12.00 -16.09 -2.89
CA VAL A 198 -12.08 -17.36 -2.16
C VAL A 198 -11.78 -18.49 -3.14
N ILE A 199 -10.83 -19.33 -2.78
CA ILE A 199 -10.40 -20.49 -3.56
C ILE A 199 -10.56 -21.76 -2.72
N GLU A 200 -10.56 -22.91 -3.35
CA GLU A 200 -10.55 -24.21 -2.68
C GLU A 200 -9.24 -24.93 -2.98
N ILE A 201 -8.55 -25.34 -1.93
CA ILE A 201 -7.28 -26.08 -2.01
C ILE A 201 -7.39 -27.31 -1.13
N GLY A 202 -7.31 -28.50 -1.73
CA GLY A 202 -7.36 -29.75 -0.96
C GLY A 202 -8.66 -29.99 -0.20
N GLY A 203 -9.77 -29.39 -0.63
CA GLY A 203 -11.08 -29.49 0.04
C GLY A 203 -11.30 -28.43 1.13
N GLU A 204 -10.33 -27.56 1.36
CA GLU A 204 -10.45 -26.44 2.31
C GLU A 204 -10.56 -25.10 1.59
N LYS A 205 -11.35 -24.18 2.15
CA LYS A 205 -11.46 -22.82 1.63
C LYS A 205 -10.31 -21.96 2.12
N ALA A 206 -9.66 -21.27 1.19
CA ALA A 206 -8.64 -20.27 1.47
C ALA A 206 -9.03 -18.93 0.84
N THR A 207 -8.57 -17.83 1.43
CA THR A 207 -8.79 -16.48 0.89
C THR A 207 -7.47 -15.91 0.38
N VAL A 208 -7.45 -15.50 -0.87
CA VAL A 208 -6.37 -14.71 -1.45
C VAL A 208 -6.76 -13.24 -1.41
N GLY A 209 -6.01 -12.44 -0.68
CA GLY A 209 -6.20 -10.99 -0.58
C GLY A 209 -5.11 -10.24 -1.35
N VAL A 210 -5.48 -9.14 -2.00
CA VAL A 210 -4.56 -8.29 -2.78
C VAL A 210 -4.76 -6.84 -2.39
N LEU A 211 -3.66 -6.11 -2.22
CA LEU A 211 -3.63 -4.65 -2.17
C LEU A 211 -2.63 -4.16 -3.21
N VAL A 212 -3.01 -3.13 -3.95
CA VAL A 212 -2.19 -2.53 -5.01
C VAL A 212 -2.06 -1.03 -4.78
N GLN A 213 -0.83 -0.52 -4.80
CA GLN A 213 -0.53 0.89 -5.01
C GLN A 213 -0.15 1.06 -6.47
N SER A 214 -1.06 1.61 -7.29
CA SER A 214 -0.95 1.60 -8.76
C SER A 214 -0.15 2.79 -9.29
N ASN A 215 0.96 2.51 -10.02
CA ASN A 215 1.79 3.54 -10.65
C ASN A 215 2.53 2.97 -11.86
N PHE A 216 1.88 2.91 -13.01
CA PHE A 216 2.49 2.37 -14.23
C PHE A 216 1.88 2.96 -15.50
N GLY A 217 2.64 2.91 -16.59
CA GLY A 217 2.21 3.35 -17.92
C GLY A 217 1.34 2.31 -18.65
N GLY A 218 0.80 2.70 -19.79
CA GLY A 218 0.01 1.83 -20.65
C GLY A 218 -1.35 2.41 -20.99
N THR A 219 -2.27 1.56 -21.47
CA THR A 219 -3.64 1.94 -21.84
C THR A 219 -4.62 1.19 -20.96
N LEU A 220 -5.56 1.91 -20.35
CA LEU A 220 -6.64 1.30 -19.59
C LEU A 220 -7.55 0.53 -20.55
N THR A 221 -7.74 -0.75 -20.26
CA THR A 221 -8.68 -1.61 -20.97
C THR A 221 -9.57 -2.30 -19.95
N VAL A 222 -10.88 -2.22 -20.15
CA VAL A 222 -11.88 -2.85 -19.28
C VAL A 222 -12.67 -3.82 -20.14
N ASP A 223 -12.64 -5.11 -19.80
CA ASP A 223 -13.32 -6.19 -20.53
C ASP A 223 -13.04 -6.15 -22.05
N GLY A 224 -11.77 -5.99 -22.43
CA GLY A 224 -11.33 -5.88 -23.82
C GLY A 224 -11.61 -4.51 -24.47
N VAL A 225 -12.35 -3.63 -23.87
CA VAL A 225 -12.68 -2.29 -24.39
C VAL A 225 -11.62 -1.29 -23.94
N ARG A 226 -10.96 -0.64 -24.89
CA ARG A 226 -10.00 0.43 -24.62
C ARG A 226 -10.73 1.67 -24.13
N ILE A 227 -10.31 2.19 -22.99
CA ILE A 227 -10.79 3.43 -22.42
C ILE A 227 -9.82 4.56 -22.83
N PRO A 228 -10.27 5.55 -23.63
CA PRO A 228 -9.42 6.70 -23.98
C PRO A 228 -8.96 7.42 -22.72
N ASP A 229 -7.68 7.81 -22.68
CA ASP A 229 -7.20 8.65 -21.58
C ASP A 229 -7.89 10.04 -21.64
N GLY A 230 -8.16 10.63 -20.48
CA GLY A 230 -8.83 11.93 -20.38
C GLY A 230 -7.98 13.12 -20.87
N ARG A 231 -6.84 12.86 -21.55
CA ARG A 231 -5.92 13.88 -22.06
C ARG A 231 -6.23 14.29 -23.51
N SER A 232 -7.13 13.60 -24.18
CA SER A 232 -7.50 13.81 -25.59
C SER A 232 -8.79 14.62 -25.77
N GLY A 233 -9.09 15.54 -24.85
CA GLY A 233 -10.19 16.48 -24.94
C GLY A 233 -9.74 17.91 -24.78
#